data_7b6c3fd5f55b6a4e07f0eef4388d71d7
#
_entry.id   7b6c3fd5f55b6a4e07f0eef4388d71d7
#
_cell.length_a   1.000
_cell.length_b   1.000
_cell.length_c   1.000
_cell.angle_alpha   90.00
_cell.angle_beta   90.00
_cell.angle_gamma   90.00
#
_symmetry.space_group_name_H-M   'P 1'
#
loop_
_entity.id
_entity.type
_entity.pdbx_description
1 polymer ?
#
loop_
_entity_poly.entity_id
_entity_poly.type
_entity_poly.pdbx_seq_one_letter_code
_entity_poly.pdbx_strand_id
1 'polypeptide(L)'
;MLMSDKDNERDVTKELARITSEGTDAKGFASIVRSLASSAKHAGAVAVTSGRWFAETAIDLAGQLPVRDLAALQKEFPGRSAEEIADELTDQAGKATGAIGAVAGGLAAASWFAPPTWIAMPIELVTETLAVAAIEMRLIGELHSAYARPVEAQGSARAAALAHAWASGSSVEPEYLLNGPSGAALWTAAAKRQLNRGMRKRLARRAGRSAASFLPFLVGAAAGMKLNSGATNNLGNAVRRELSR
;
A
#
# COMPACT_ATOMS: atom_id res chain seq x y z
N MET A 1 -9.54 27.93 -6.88
CA MET A 1 -10.16 26.92 -6.00
C MET A 1 -9.77 25.48 -6.36
N LEU A 2 -9.58 25.16 -7.65
CA LEU A 2 -9.17 23.80 -8.12
C LEU A 2 -7.68 23.42 -7.86
N MET A 3 -6.79 24.37 -7.61
CA MET A 3 -5.37 24.09 -7.28
C MET A 3 -5.18 23.57 -5.84
N SER A 4 -6.01 24.00 -4.91
CA SER A 4 -5.92 23.59 -3.49
C SER A 4 -6.21 22.10 -3.25
N ASP A 5 -7.07 21.47 -4.05
CA ASP A 5 -7.47 20.07 -3.82
C ASP A 5 -6.39 19.08 -4.30
N LYS A 6 -5.77 19.36 -5.47
CA LYS A 6 -4.66 18.56 -5.98
C LYS A 6 -3.39 18.69 -5.12
N ASP A 7 -3.19 19.85 -4.51
CA ASP A 7 -2.06 20.06 -3.61
C ASP A 7 -2.26 19.28 -2.30
N ASN A 8 -3.47 19.24 -1.76
CA ASN A 8 -3.80 18.46 -0.58
C ASN A 8 -3.68 16.94 -0.82
N GLU A 9 -4.13 16.43 -1.97
CA GLU A 9 -3.94 15.02 -2.35
C GLU A 9 -2.46 14.65 -2.48
N ARG A 10 -1.67 15.50 -3.13
CA ARG A 10 -0.21 15.29 -3.25
C ARG A 10 0.50 15.29 -1.90
N ASP A 11 0.08 16.12 -0.97
CA ASP A 11 0.67 16.17 0.37
C ASP A 11 0.34 14.90 1.17
N VAL A 12 -0.87 14.36 1.07
CA VAL A 12 -1.26 13.10 1.71
C VAL A 12 -0.47 11.92 1.14
N THR A 13 -0.32 11.84 -0.18
CA THR A 13 0.43 10.74 -0.81
C THR A 13 1.93 10.82 -0.52
N LYS A 14 2.51 12.02 -0.38
CA LYS A 14 3.88 12.20 0.09
C LYS A 14 4.06 11.74 1.54
N GLU A 15 3.12 12.09 2.41
CA GLU A 15 3.15 11.67 3.81
C GLU A 15 3.04 10.15 3.94
N LEU A 16 2.16 9.51 3.17
CA LEU A 16 2.06 8.05 3.09
C LEU A 16 3.34 7.41 2.53
N ALA A 17 3.96 8.01 1.52
CA ALA A 17 5.23 7.53 0.98
C ALA A 17 6.36 7.63 2.02
N ARG A 18 6.38 8.69 2.83
CA ARG A 18 7.35 8.88 3.92
C ARG A 18 7.27 7.79 4.98
N ILE A 19 6.07 7.31 5.31
CA ILE A 19 5.89 6.19 6.25
C ILE A 19 6.68 4.95 5.83
N THR A 20 6.87 4.73 4.54
CA THR A 20 7.59 3.54 4.05
C THR A 20 9.06 3.51 4.46
N SER A 21 9.65 4.65 4.77
CA SER A 21 11.05 4.78 5.17
C SER A 21 11.25 5.15 6.64
N GLU A 22 10.33 5.93 7.20
CA GLU A 22 10.48 6.49 8.54
C GLU A 22 9.54 5.86 9.58
N GLY A 23 8.52 5.11 9.13
CA GLY A 23 7.43 4.64 9.99
C GLY A 23 6.49 5.79 10.39
N THR A 24 5.60 5.53 11.34
CA THR A 24 4.71 6.54 11.91
C THR A 24 4.29 6.16 13.33
N ASP A 25 4.01 7.17 14.13
CA ASP A 25 3.38 7.03 15.44
C ASP A 25 1.85 7.25 15.36
N ALA A 26 1.17 7.15 16.50
CA ALA A 26 -0.28 7.33 16.56
C ALA A 26 -0.72 8.74 16.13
N LYS A 27 0.08 9.78 16.40
CA LYS A 27 -0.24 11.17 16.03
C LYS A 27 -0.09 11.38 14.52
N GLY A 28 1.00 10.89 13.94
CA GLY A 28 1.24 10.91 12.49
C GLY A 28 0.16 10.15 11.75
N PHE A 29 -0.18 8.94 12.20
CA PHE A 29 -1.27 8.16 11.61
C PHE A 29 -2.62 8.91 11.68
N ALA A 30 -2.98 9.48 12.84
CA ALA A 30 -4.21 10.27 12.99
C ALA A 30 -4.23 11.53 12.10
N SER A 31 -3.07 12.13 11.81
CA SER A 31 -2.96 13.23 10.84
C SER A 31 -3.31 12.77 9.43
N ILE A 32 -2.76 11.63 9.00
CA ILE A 32 -3.04 11.05 7.69
C ILE A 32 -4.51 10.66 7.55
N VAL A 33 -5.11 10.07 8.59
CA VAL A 33 -6.55 9.77 8.63
C VAL A 33 -7.38 11.02 8.35
N ARG A 34 -7.07 12.14 9.00
CA ARG A 34 -7.78 13.41 8.78
C ARG A 34 -7.62 13.93 7.37
N SER A 35 -6.42 13.89 6.83
CA SER A 35 -6.11 14.35 5.47
C SER A 35 -6.81 13.49 4.41
N LEU A 36 -6.80 12.16 4.57
CA LEU A 36 -7.54 11.24 3.70
C LEU A 36 -9.06 11.40 3.82
N ALA A 37 -9.58 11.64 5.02
CA ALA A 37 -11.00 11.93 5.22
C ALA A 37 -11.42 13.20 4.46
N SER A 38 -10.59 14.24 4.47
CA SER A 38 -10.80 15.44 3.69
C SER A 38 -10.80 15.16 2.19
N SER A 39 -9.79 14.43 1.68
CA SER A 39 -9.70 14.04 0.28
C SER A 39 -10.90 13.20 -0.17
N ALA A 40 -11.30 12.19 0.61
CA ALA A 40 -12.48 11.37 0.33
C ALA A 40 -13.78 12.19 0.27
N LYS A 41 -13.93 13.16 1.16
CA LYS A 41 -15.08 14.08 1.15
C LYS A 41 -15.14 14.91 -0.12
N HIS A 42 -14.00 15.43 -0.60
CA HIS A 42 -13.92 16.19 -1.85
C HIS A 42 -14.16 15.32 -3.08
N ALA A 43 -13.68 14.08 -3.09
CA ALA A 43 -13.92 13.14 -4.18
C ALA A 43 -15.41 12.77 -4.33
N GLY A 44 -16.17 12.86 -3.25
CA GLY A 44 -17.61 12.62 -3.21
C GLY A 44 -18.01 11.15 -3.04
N ALA A 45 -19.23 10.95 -2.55
CA ALA A 45 -19.74 9.63 -2.15
C ALA A 45 -19.66 8.57 -3.26
N VAL A 46 -19.97 8.93 -4.51
CA VAL A 46 -19.94 7.99 -5.65
C VAL A 46 -18.51 7.50 -5.92
N ALA A 47 -17.49 8.37 -5.88
CA ALA A 47 -16.10 8.00 -6.10
C ALA A 47 -15.58 7.09 -4.97
N VAL A 48 -15.97 7.37 -3.73
CA VAL A 48 -15.59 6.58 -2.55
C VAL A 48 -16.28 5.21 -2.57
N THR A 49 -17.58 5.14 -2.73
CA THR A 49 -18.35 3.88 -2.68
C THR A 49 -18.05 2.96 -3.86
N SER A 50 -17.73 3.51 -5.04
CA SER A 50 -17.26 2.73 -6.19
C SER A 50 -15.83 2.23 -6.05
N GLY A 51 -15.06 2.74 -5.08
CA GLY A 51 -13.64 2.45 -4.90
C GLY A 51 -12.71 3.18 -5.87
N ARG A 52 -13.25 4.06 -6.73
CA ARG A 52 -12.45 4.82 -7.71
C ARG A 52 -11.45 5.73 -7.02
N TRP A 53 -11.90 6.50 -6.03
CA TRP A 53 -11.02 7.37 -5.24
C TRP A 53 -9.87 6.59 -4.60
N PHE A 54 -10.15 5.42 -4.00
CA PHE A 54 -9.12 4.58 -3.40
C PHE A 54 -8.08 4.10 -4.43
N ALA A 55 -8.54 3.69 -5.62
CA ALA A 55 -7.65 3.24 -6.69
C ALA A 55 -6.78 4.37 -7.23
N GLU A 56 -7.35 5.55 -7.45
CA GLU A 56 -6.63 6.76 -7.89
C GLU A 56 -5.57 7.15 -6.84
N THR A 57 -5.94 7.24 -5.56
CA THR A 57 -5.01 7.54 -4.46
C THR A 57 -3.87 6.51 -4.37
N ALA A 58 -4.15 5.21 -4.54
CA ALA A 58 -3.12 4.18 -4.50
C ALA A 58 -2.14 4.26 -5.69
N ILE A 59 -2.62 4.65 -6.88
CA ILE A 59 -1.75 4.87 -8.05
C ILE A 59 -0.88 6.11 -7.85
N ASP A 60 -1.44 7.20 -7.38
CA ASP A 60 -0.70 8.44 -7.11
C ASP A 60 0.36 8.21 -6.04
N LEU A 61 0.02 7.44 -5.01
CA LEU A 61 0.95 7.00 -3.98
C LEU A 61 2.09 6.17 -4.58
N ALA A 62 1.79 5.17 -5.42
CA ALA A 62 2.79 4.32 -6.07
C ALA A 62 3.81 5.14 -6.90
N GLY A 63 3.37 6.24 -7.51
CA GLY A 63 4.22 7.16 -8.27
C GLY A 63 5.23 7.93 -7.42
N GLN A 64 5.01 8.02 -6.13
CA GLN A 64 5.85 8.78 -5.19
C GLN A 64 6.73 7.89 -4.30
N LEU A 65 6.63 6.56 -4.41
CA LEU A 65 7.38 5.65 -3.57
C LEU A 65 8.88 5.68 -3.87
N PRO A 66 9.74 5.85 -2.84
CA PRO A 66 11.19 5.79 -2.98
C PRO A 66 11.64 4.33 -3.08
N VAL A 67 11.58 3.75 -4.26
CA VAL A 67 12.05 2.38 -4.52
C VAL A 67 13.54 2.39 -4.78
N ARG A 68 14.33 1.67 -3.98
CA ARG A 68 15.78 1.53 -4.13
C ARG A 68 16.10 0.68 -5.35
N ASP A 69 17.09 1.08 -6.10
CA ASP A 69 17.65 0.29 -7.20
C ASP A 69 18.65 -0.77 -6.68
N LEU A 70 19.14 -1.63 -7.58
CA LEU A 70 20.08 -2.68 -7.22
C LEU A 70 21.36 -2.12 -6.60
N ALA A 71 21.88 -1.01 -7.12
CA ALA A 71 23.12 -0.41 -6.60
C ALA A 71 22.94 0.10 -5.16
N ALA A 72 21.80 0.74 -4.87
CA ALA A 72 21.46 1.18 -3.53
C ALA A 72 21.30 -0.01 -2.57
N LEU A 73 20.62 -1.08 -3.02
CA LEU A 73 20.45 -2.30 -2.22
C LEU A 73 21.80 -3.00 -1.94
N GLN A 74 22.67 -3.13 -2.93
CA GLN A 74 24.00 -3.70 -2.75
C GLN A 74 24.89 -2.88 -1.81
N LYS A 75 24.74 -1.55 -1.83
CA LYS A 75 25.43 -0.67 -0.89
C LYS A 75 24.93 -0.84 0.54
N GLU A 76 23.64 -1.06 0.73
CA GLU A 76 23.03 -1.27 2.05
C GLU A 76 23.31 -2.68 2.59
N PHE A 77 23.36 -3.67 1.71
CA PHE A 77 23.58 -5.09 2.03
C PHE A 77 24.84 -5.64 1.34
N PRO A 78 26.04 -5.18 1.70
CA PRO A 78 27.25 -5.53 1.00
C PRO A 78 27.55 -7.05 1.09
N GLY A 79 27.84 -7.65 -0.06
CA GLY A 79 28.20 -9.08 -0.16
C GLY A 79 27.06 -10.07 -0.02
N ARG A 80 25.82 -9.61 0.14
CA ARG A 80 24.65 -10.50 0.19
C ARG A 80 24.15 -10.86 -1.22
N SER A 81 23.67 -12.08 -1.35
CA SER A 81 22.98 -12.57 -2.55
C SER A 81 21.62 -11.90 -2.72
N ALA A 82 21.02 -12.01 -3.92
CA ALA A 82 19.68 -11.52 -4.21
C ALA A 82 18.62 -12.12 -3.26
N GLU A 83 18.75 -13.41 -2.95
CA GLU A 83 17.83 -14.11 -2.01
C GLU A 83 17.93 -13.55 -0.59
N GLU A 84 19.15 -13.34 -0.08
CA GLU A 84 19.36 -12.78 1.26
C GLU A 84 18.87 -11.34 1.37
N ILE A 85 19.06 -10.54 0.31
CA ILE A 85 18.50 -9.19 0.23
C ILE A 85 16.97 -9.26 0.23
N ALA A 86 16.38 -10.14 -0.56
CA ALA A 86 14.93 -10.30 -0.66
C ALA A 86 14.31 -10.80 0.66
N ASP A 87 15.00 -11.66 1.41
CA ASP A 87 14.57 -12.07 2.76
C ASP A 87 14.52 -10.88 3.70
N GLU A 88 15.60 -10.10 3.75
CA GLU A 88 15.69 -8.93 4.62
C GLU A 88 14.64 -7.87 4.28
N LEU A 89 14.45 -7.57 2.97
CA LEU A 89 13.42 -6.64 2.51
C LEU A 89 12.02 -7.08 2.92
N THR A 90 11.74 -8.38 2.80
CA THR A 90 10.44 -8.95 3.17
C THR A 90 10.21 -8.86 4.68
N ASP A 91 11.22 -9.14 5.49
CA ASP A 91 11.16 -9.03 6.95
C ASP A 91 10.98 -7.58 7.41
N GLN A 92 11.75 -6.63 6.84
CA GLN A 92 11.62 -5.20 7.12
C GLN A 92 10.21 -4.69 6.77
N ALA A 93 9.69 -5.05 5.60
CA ALA A 93 8.34 -4.66 5.18
C ALA A 93 7.27 -5.30 6.10
N GLY A 94 7.46 -6.56 6.51
CA GLY A 94 6.58 -7.24 7.46
C GLY A 94 6.55 -6.54 8.82
N LYS A 95 7.70 -6.14 9.35
CA LYS A 95 7.80 -5.37 10.60
C LYS A 95 7.12 -4.00 10.46
N ALA A 96 7.37 -3.29 9.37
CA ALA A 96 6.78 -1.97 9.14
C ALA A 96 5.25 -2.03 9.01
N THR A 97 4.71 -2.99 8.25
CA THR A 97 3.26 -3.17 8.15
C THR A 97 2.63 -3.67 9.44
N GLY A 98 3.36 -4.47 10.21
CA GLY A 98 2.97 -4.87 11.55
C GLY A 98 2.83 -3.68 12.49
N ALA A 99 3.79 -2.75 12.47
CA ALA A 99 3.72 -1.51 13.26
C ALA A 99 2.50 -0.66 12.89
N ILE A 100 2.19 -0.50 11.58
CA ILE A 100 0.97 0.18 11.12
C ILE A 100 -0.28 -0.51 11.66
N GLY A 101 -0.33 -1.85 11.62
CA GLY A 101 -1.46 -2.61 12.15
C GLY A 101 -1.63 -2.47 13.66
N ALA A 102 -0.53 -2.36 14.41
CA ALA A 102 -0.57 -2.11 15.86
C ALA A 102 -1.14 -0.72 16.17
N VAL A 103 -0.68 0.32 15.45
CA VAL A 103 -1.16 1.70 15.61
C VAL A 103 -2.64 1.80 15.26
N ALA A 104 -3.05 1.27 14.09
CA ALA A 104 -4.43 1.30 13.63
C ALA A 104 -5.35 0.50 14.56
N GLY A 105 -4.92 -0.69 14.99
CA GLY A 105 -5.69 -1.53 15.93
C GLY A 105 -5.83 -0.89 17.31
N GLY A 106 -4.80 -0.20 17.78
CA GLY A 106 -4.85 0.57 19.02
C GLY A 106 -5.82 1.75 18.97
N LEU A 107 -5.82 2.50 17.88
CA LEU A 107 -6.73 3.63 17.66
C LEU A 107 -8.18 3.16 17.47
N ALA A 108 -8.43 2.10 16.72
CA ALA A 108 -9.74 1.52 16.54
C ALA A 108 -10.34 1.10 17.89
N ALA A 109 -9.55 0.50 18.76
CA ALA A 109 -9.98 0.12 20.10
C ALA A 109 -10.29 1.33 20.99
N ALA A 110 -9.61 2.47 20.82
CA ALA A 110 -9.91 3.71 21.54
C ALA A 110 -11.21 4.38 21.07
N SER A 111 -11.58 4.19 19.81
CA SER A 111 -12.77 4.81 19.19
C SER A 111 -14.09 4.12 19.55
N TRP A 112 -14.06 3.03 20.31
CA TRP A 112 -15.26 2.25 20.70
C TRP A 112 -16.29 3.01 21.50
N PHE A 113 -15.92 4.15 22.07
CA PHE A 113 -16.84 5.02 22.83
C PHE A 113 -17.57 6.04 21.94
N ALA A 114 -17.30 6.08 20.64
CA ALA A 114 -18.04 6.92 19.70
C ALA A 114 -19.15 6.11 19.01
N PRO A 115 -20.38 6.67 18.84
CA PRO A 115 -21.47 5.95 18.20
C PRO A 115 -21.10 5.55 16.77
N PRO A 116 -21.32 4.29 16.37
CA PRO A 116 -20.98 3.81 15.05
C PRO A 116 -21.87 4.46 13.99
N THR A 117 -21.27 5.24 13.12
CA THR A 117 -21.93 5.67 11.88
C THR A 117 -21.78 4.55 10.84
N TRP A 118 -22.78 3.71 10.73
CA TRP A 118 -22.82 2.46 9.94
C TRP A 118 -22.71 2.64 8.41
N ILE A 119 -22.59 3.86 7.90
CA ILE A 119 -22.83 4.15 6.48
C ILE A 119 -21.54 4.39 5.69
N ALA A 120 -20.40 4.60 6.34
CA ALA A 120 -19.12 4.77 5.65
C ALA A 120 -18.12 3.71 6.12
N MET A 121 -17.39 3.11 5.17
CA MET A 121 -16.23 2.32 5.52
C MET A 121 -15.32 3.19 6.40
N PRO A 122 -14.92 2.74 7.60
CA PRO A 122 -14.13 3.58 8.49
C PRO A 122 -12.91 4.10 7.76
N ILE A 123 -12.73 5.40 7.72
CA ILE A 123 -11.61 6.03 7.01
C ILE A 123 -10.26 5.55 7.56
N GLU A 124 -10.24 5.13 8.82
CA GLU A 124 -9.08 4.53 9.48
C GLU A 124 -8.67 3.24 8.79
N LEU A 125 -9.62 2.38 8.39
CA LEU A 125 -9.35 1.14 7.66
C LEU A 125 -8.80 1.44 6.26
N VAL A 126 -9.31 2.46 5.61
CA VAL A 126 -8.80 2.92 4.31
C VAL A 126 -7.38 3.44 4.45
N THR A 127 -7.12 4.25 5.47
CA THR A 127 -5.80 4.80 5.79
C THR A 127 -4.79 3.69 6.08
N GLU A 128 -5.14 2.74 6.94
CA GLU A 128 -4.31 1.56 7.22
C GLU A 128 -4.01 0.79 5.93
N THR A 129 -5.03 0.58 5.10
CA THR A 129 -4.87 -0.17 3.84
C THR A 129 -3.94 0.56 2.87
N LEU A 130 -4.04 1.89 2.74
CA LEU A 130 -3.15 2.69 1.90
C LEU A 130 -1.72 2.73 2.43
N ALA A 131 -1.54 2.86 3.75
CA ALA A 131 -0.21 2.83 4.36
C ALA A 131 0.49 1.49 4.15
N VAL A 132 -0.24 0.39 4.34
CA VAL A 132 0.29 -0.96 4.05
C VAL A 132 0.52 -1.14 2.55
N ALA A 133 -0.37 -0.66 1.69
CA ALA A 133 -0.20 -0.71 0.24
C ALA A 133 1.08 0.00 -0.20
N ALA A 134 1.41 1.16 0.41
CA ALA A 134 2.64 1.89 0.14
C ALA A 134 3.88 1.02 0.42
N ILE A 135 3.94 0.40 1.60
CA ILE A 135 5.05 -0.46 2.00
C ILE A 135 5.13 -1.70 1.09
N GLU A 136 4.00 -2.34 0.80
CA GLU A 136 3.95 -3.53 -0.04
C GLU A 136 4.30 -3.24 -1.51
N MET A 137 3.86 -2.11 -2.08
CA MET A 137 4.24 -1.69 -3.44
C MET A 137 5.72 -1.35 -3.53
N ARG A 138 6.27 -0.67 -2.51
CA ARG A 138 7.71 -0.45 -2.41
C ARG A 138 8.47 -1.76 -2.35
N LEU A 139 8.05 -2.70 -1.50
CA LEU A 139 8.64 -4.04 -1.40
C LEU A 139 8.66 -4.75 -2.77
N ILE A 140 7.54 -4.75 -3.51
CA ILE A 140 7.48 -5.35 -4.85
C ILE A 140 8.54 -4.73 -5.75
N GLY A 141 8.65 -3.41 -5.81
CA GLY A 141 9.63 -2.71 -6.64
C GLY A 141 11.08 -3.04 -6.24
N GLU A 142 11.38 -3.10 -4.94
CA GLU A 142 12.70 -3.42 -4.42
C GLU A 142 13.07 -4.90 -4.62
N LEU A 143 12.12 -5.83 -4.52
CA LEU A 143 12.34 -7.23 -4.87
C LEU A 143 12.69 -7.38 -6.35
N HIS A 144 11.99 -6.68 -7.25
CA HIS A 144 12.35 -6.64 -8.65
C HIS A 144 13.79 -6.13 -8.87
N SER A 145 14.19 -5.07 -8.14
CA SER A 145 15.56 -4.55 -8.20
C SER A 145 16.58 -5.57 -7.67
N ALA A 146 16.29 -6.25 -6.56
CA ALA A 146 17.19 -7.23 -5.94
C ALA A 146 17.47 -8.42 -6.88
N TYR A 147 16.50 -8.87 -7.66
CA TYR A 147 16.65 -9.93 -8.67
C TYR A 147 17.14 -9.42 -10.04
N ALA A 148 17.67 -8.20 -10.12
CA ALA A 148 18.14 -7.57 -11.36
C ALA A 148 17.08 -7.56 -12.50
N ARG A 149 15.79 -7.48 -12.14
CA ARG A 149 14.64 -7.36 -13.05
C ARG A 149 13.86 -6.07 -12.74
N PRO A 150 14.51 -4.88 -12.81
CA PRO A 150 13.89 -3.64 -12.37
C PRO A 150 12.63 -3.34 -13.17
N VAL A 151 11.67 -2.67 -12.53
CA VAL A 151 10.49 -2.14 -13.21
C VAL A 151 10.94 -0.91 -13.99
N GLU A 152 11.27 -1.09 -15.27
CA GLU A 152 11.86 -0.05 -16.14
C GLU A 152 10.88 1.07 -16.51
N ALA A 153 9.58 0.82 -16.38
CA ALA A 153 8.56 1.84 -16.59
C ALA A 153 8.79 3.04 -15.67
N GLN A 154 8.55 4.25 -16.17
CA GLN A 154 8.71 5.49 -15.41
C GLN A 154 7.39 6.21 -15.18
N GLY A 155 7.36 7.11 -14.21
CA GLY A 155 6.20 7.95 -13.94
C GLY A 155 4.91 7.16 -13.69
N SER A 156 3.85 7.54 -14.38
CA SER A 156 2.52 6.94 -14.20
C SER A 156 2.44 5.47 -14.63
N ALA A 157 3.27 5.04 -15.59
CA ALA A 157 3.31 3.64 -16.03
C ALA A 157 3.88 2.74 -14.94
N ARG A 158 4.97 3.16 -14.28
CA ARG A 158 5.55 2.45 -13.12
C ARG A 158 4.57 2.40 -11.96
N ALA A 159 3.92 3.53 -11.66
CA ALA A 159 2.91 3.61 -10.62
C ALA A 159 1.77 2.62 -10.85
N ALA A 160 1.24 2.56 -12.06
CA ALA A 160 0.17 1.65 -12.42
C ALA A 160 0.62 0.17 -12.38
N ALA A 161 1.84 -0.14 -12.82
CA ALA A 161 2.40 -1.49 -12.77
C ALA A 161 2.54 -2.00 -11.33
N LEU A 162 3.09 -1.18 -10.43
CA LEU A 162 3.23 -1.52 -8.99
C LEU A 162 1.86 -1.66 -8.31
N ALA A 163 0.93 -0.75 -8.59
CA ALA A 163 -0.42 -0.82 -8.03
C ALA A 163 -1.18 -2.06 -8.54
N HIS A 164 -0.99 -2.45 -9.80
CA HIS A 164 -1.59 -3.66 -10.36
C HIS A 164 -0.99 -4.92 -9.75
N ALA A 165 0.34 -5.03 -9.66
CA ALA A 165 1.04 -6.12 -9.01
C ALA A 165 0.60 -6.28 -7.55
N TRP A 166 0.53 -5.17 -6.82
CA TRP A 166 0.01 -5.17 -5.46
C TRP A 166 -1.45 -5.66 -5.39
N ALA A 167 -2.34 -5.19 -6.26
CA ALA A 167 -3.75 -5.57 -6.25
C ALA A 167 -3.96 -7.06 -6.58
N SER A 168 -3.17 -7.63 -7.48
CA SER A 168 -3.17 -9.06 -7.82
C SER A 168 -2.47 -9.92 -6.77
N GLY A 169 -1.49 -9.37 -6.06
CA GLY A 169 -0.69 -10.10 -5.07
C GLY A 169 0.42 -10.93 -5.69
N SER A 170 1.00 -10.42 -6.78
CA SER A 170 2.02 -11.05 -7.61
C SER A 170 3.17 -10.09 -7.88
N SER A 171 4.20 -10.56 -8.62
CA SER A 171 5.19 -9.70 -9.24
C SER A 171 4.57 -8.82 -10.34
N VAL A 172 5.35 -7.87 -10.86
CA VAL A 172 4.94 -7.12 -12.05
C VAL A 172 5.01 -8.04 -13.27
N GLU A 173 3.90 -8.20 -13.96
CA GLU A 173 3.81 -9.06 -15.14
C GLU A 173 4.75 -8.54 -16.26
N PRO A 174 5.46 -9.45 -17.00
CA PRO A 174 6.38 -9.06 -18.08
C PRO A 174 5.75 -8.15 -19.14
N GLU A 175 4.44 -8.30 -19.40
CA GLU A 175 3.69 -7.45 -20.32
C GLU A 175 3.74 -5.97 -19.91
N TYR A 176 3.75 -5.68 -18.61
CA TYR A 176 3.87 -4.31 -18.10
C TYR A 176 5.32 -3.81 -18.08
N LEU A 177 6.30 -4.72 -18.10
CA LEU A 177 7.72 -4.38 -18.17
C LEU A 177 8.17 -4.08 -19.62
N LEU A 178 7.63 -4.80 -20.60
CA LEU A 178 8.05 -4.77 -21.99
C LEU A 178 7.35 -3.68 -22.84
N ASN A 179 6.13 -3.30 -22.47
CA ASN A 179 5.38 -2.25 -23.14
C ASN A 179 5.84 -0.87 -22.64
N GLY A 180 7.04 -0.47 -23.01
CA GLY A 180 7.70 0.83 -22.79
C GLY A 180 6.78 2.07 -22.67
N PRO A 181 7.17 3.29 -23.03
CA PRO A 181 6.56 4.54 -22.59
C PRO A 181 5.07 4.75 -22.89
N SER A 182 4.44 3.87 -23.66
CA SER A 182 2.99 3.88 -23.85
C SER A 182 2.27 3.16 -22.70
N GLY A 183 2.27 3.72 -21.51
CA GLY A 183 1.40 3.28 -20.42
C GLY A 183 -0.10 3.29 -20.76
N ALA A 184 -0.46 3.51 -22.02
CA ALA A 184 -1.82 3.49 -22.54
C ALA A 184 -2.53 2.14 -22.31
N ALA A 185 -1.82 1.02 -22.41
CA ALA A 185 -2.39 -0.31 -22.15
C ALA A 185 -2.84 -0.48 -20.70
N LEU A 186 -2.08 0.07 -19.74
CA LEU A 186 -2.42 0.06 -18.30
C LEU A 186 -3.63 0.93 -17.96
N TRP A 187 -3.94 1.90 -18.82
CA TRP A 187 -5.06 2.83 -18.63
C TRP A 187 -6.32 2.42 -19.38
N THR A 188 -6.34 1.22 -19.98
CA THR A 188 -7.57 0.70 -20.59
C THR A 188 -8.68 0.59 -19.55
N ALA A 189 -9.93 0.72 -19.99
CA ALA A 189 -11.07 0.55 -19.09
C ALA A 189 -11.11 -0.85 -18.45
N ALA A 190 -10.55 -1.87 -19.10
CA ALA A 190 -10.44 -3.22 -18.57
C ALA A 190 -9.42 -3.30 -17.45
N ALA A 191 -8.19 -2.77 -17.62
CA ALA A 191 -7.15 -2.74 -16.61
C ALA A 191 -7.59 -1.95 -15.36
N LYS A 192 -8.22 -0.78 -15.56
CA LYS A 192 -8.79 0.00 -14.46
C LYS A 192 -9.86 -0.77 -13.68
N ARG A 193 -10.74 -1.50 -14.37
CA ARG A 193 -11.74 -2.36 -13.71
C ARG A 193 -11.11 -3.51 -12.94
N GLN A 194 -10.08 -4.13 -13.48
CA GLN A 194 -9.35 -5.22 -12.82
C GLN A 194 -8.63 -4.72 -11.58
N LEU A 195 -7.90 -3.61 -11.67
CA LEU A 195 -7.23 -2.93 -10.55
C LEU A 195 -8.24 -2.60 -9.45
N ASN A 196 -9.33 -1.93 -9.78
CA ASN A 196 -10.38 -1.56 -8.82
C ASN A 196 -11.00 -2.81 -8.14
N ARG A 197 -11.21 -3.89 -8.90
CA ARG A 197 -11.71 -5.16 -8.37
C ARG A 197 -10.73 -5.81 -7.40
N GLY A 198 -9.45 -5.84 -7.75
CA GLY A 198 -8.37 -6.35 -6.88
C GLY A 198 -8.24 -5.56 -5.59
N MET A 199 -8.25 -4.23 -5.68
CA MET A 199 -8.20 -3.33 -4.52
C MET A 199 -9.41 -3.50 -3.61
N ARG A 200 -10.63 -3.54 -4.16
CA ARG A 200 -11.85 -3.80 -3.38
C ARG A 200 -11.81 -5.15 -2.67
N LYS A 201 -11.29 -6.20 -3.32
CA LYS A 201 -11.12 -7.51 -2.72
C LYS A 201 -10.14 -7.48 -1.54
N ARG A 202 -9.02 -6.75 -1.66
CA ARG A 202 -8.06 -6.57 -0.56
C ARG A 202 -8.67 -5.80 0.59
N LEU A 203 -9.36 -4.70 0.29
CA LEU A 203 -10.03 -3.88 1.29
C LEU A 203 -11.13 -4.67 2.02
N ALA A 204 -11.96 -5.43 1.29
CA ALA A 204 -12.98 -6.29 1.88
C ALA A 204 -12.39 -7.41 2.77
N ARG A 205 -11.27 -8.02 2.35
CA ARG A 205 -10.56 -9.01 3.17
C ARG A 205 -10.03 -8.39 4.47
N ARG A 206 -9.54 -7.15 4.42
CA ARG A 206 -9.11 -6.43 5.62
C ARG A 206 -10.28 -6.08 6.52
N ALA A 207 -11.36 -5.55 5.97
CA ALA A 207 -12.58 -5.25 6.72
C ALA A 207 -13.09 -6.49 7.47
N GLY A 208 -13.14 -7.64 6.81
CA GLY A 208 -13.54 -8.90 7.43
C GLY A 208 -12.61 -9.37 8.56
N ARG A 209 -11.31 -9.08 8.46
CA ARG A 209 -10.32 -9.39 9.51
C ARG A 209 -10.39 -8.38 10.66
N SER A 210 -10.61 -7.11 10.35
CA SER A 210 -10.75 -6.06 11.37
C SER A 210 -12.01 -6.27 12.22
N ALA A 211 -13.07 -6.89 11.69
CA ALA A 211 -14.22 -7.29 12.49
C ALA A 211 -13.86 -8.26 13.63
N ALA A 212 -12.82 -9.08 13.46
CA ALA A 212 -12.28 -9.95 14.52
C ALA A 212 -11.38 -9.18 15.52
N SER A 213 -10.96 -7.96 15.18
CA SER A 213 -10.12 -7.10 16.05
C SER A 213 -10.95 -6.29 17.06
N PHE A 214 -12.25 -6.47 17.11
CA PHE A 214 -13.16 -5.88 18.10
C PHE A 214 -13.04 -6.50 19.50
N LEU A 215 -11.88 -7.08 19.81
CA LEU A 215 -11.52 -7.54 21.14
C LEU A 215 -10.79 -6.42 21.93
N PRO A 216 -10.78 -6.47 23.29
CA PRO A 216 -10.25 -5.39 24.10
C PRO A 216 -8.85 -4.94 23.73
N PHE A 217 -8.58 -3.68 23.85
CA PHE A 217 -7.45 -2.81 23.48
C PHE A 217 -6.09 -3.45 23.16
N LEU A 218 -5.56 -4.34 23.98
CA LEU A 218 -4.27 -4.99 23.78
C LEU A 218 -4.32 -6.10 22.73
N VAL A 219 -5.46 -6.77 22.58
CA VAL A 219 -5.65 -7.84 21.62
C VAL A 219 -5.78 -7.28 20.21
N GLY A 220 -6.41 -6.09 20.03
CA GLY A 220 -6.53 -5.41 18.76
C GLY A 220 -5.19 -5.02 18.14
N ALA A 221 -4.30 -4.41 18.93
CA ALA A 221 -2.98 -4.01 18.46
C ALA A 221 -2.10 -5.23 18.10
N ALA A 222 -2.07 -6.27 18.93
CA ALA A 222 -1.31 -7.48 18.65
C ALA A 222 -1.87 -8.26 17.44
N ALA A 223 -3.20 -8.33 17.31
CA ALA A 223 -3.86 -8.95 16.17
C ALA A 223 -3.58 -8.18 14.87
N GLY A 224 -3.70 -6.85 14.88
CA GLY A 224 -3.39 -6.00 13.73
C GLY A 224 -1.94 -6.13 13.28
N MET A 225 -1.00 -6.14 14.24
CA MET A 225 0.43 -6.39 13.96
C MET A 225 0.62 -7.73 13.26
N LYS A 226 0.15 -8.81 13.83
CA LYS A 226 0.33 -10.18 13.31
C LYS A 226 -0.32 -10.37 11.94
N LEU A 227 -1.51 -9.82 11.74
CA LEU A 227 -2.25 -9.94 10.48
C LEU A 227 -1.57 -9.20 9.34
N ASN A 228 -1.11 -7.96 9.59
CA ASN A 228 -0.44 -7.16 8.56
C ASN A 228 0.95 -7.72 8.24
N SER A 229 1.76 -8.01 9.25
CA SER A 229 3.08 -8.63 9.06
C SER A 229 2.98 -9.96 8.30
N GLY A 230 2.08 -10.86 8.70
CA GLY A 230 1.89 -12.13 8.02
C GLY A 230 1.40 -11.98 6.58
N ALA A 231 0.50 -11.03 6.29
CA ALA A 231 0.03 -10.78 4.93
C ALA A 231 1.16 -10.24 4.02
N THR A 232 1.98 -9.33 4.53
CA THR A 232 3.11 -8.76 3.80
C THR A 232 4.21 -9.80 3.54
N ASN A 233 4.53 -10.64 4.53
CA ASN A 233 5.47 -11.74 4.36
C ASN A 233 4.98 -12.75 3.31
N ASN A 234 3.70 -13.07 3.29
CA ASN A 234 3.11 -13.94 2.27
C ASN A 234 3.19 -13.32 0.88
N LEU A 235 2.97 -12.01 0.75
CA LEU A 235 3.13 -11.28 -0.52
C LEU A 235 4.60 -11.31 -0.98
N GLY A 236 5.54 -10.94 -0.11
CA GLY A 236 6.97 -10.96 -0.42
C GLY A 236 7.42 -12.34 -0.89
N ASN A 237 7.04 -13.39 -0.17
CA ASN A 237 7.35 -14.77 -0.55
C ASN A 237 6.69 -15.20 -1.87
N ALA A 238 5.51 -14.71 -2.21
CA ALA A 238 4.88 -14.97 -3.51
C ALA A 238 5.66 -14.31 -4.65
N VAL A 239 5.97 -13.04 -4.53
CA VAL A 239 6.77 -12.28 -5.52
C VAL A 239 8.16 -12.90 -5.71
N ARG A 240 8.85 -13.25 -4.63
CA ARG A 240 10.17 -13.91 -4.69
C ARG A 240 10.13 -15.22 -5.48
N ARG A 241 9.15 -16.09 -5.22
CA ARG A 241 8.98 -17.35 -5.96
C ARG A 241 8.76 -17.14 -7.46
N GLU A 242 8.16 -16.04 -7.86
CA GLU A 242 7.98 -15.69 -9.28
C GLU A 242 9.26 -15.13 -9.90
N LEU A 243 10.03 -14.33 -9.14
CA LEU A 243 11.25 -13.70 -9.62
C LEU A 243 12.45 -14.65 -9.63
N SER A 244 12.49 -15.69 -8.78
CA SER A 244 13.57 -16.68 -8.72
C SER A 244 13.49 -17.78 -9.80
N ARG A 245 12.45 -17.76 -10.64
CA ARG A 245 12.28 -18.67 -11.79
C ARG A 245 12.95 -18.10 -13.03
#